data_80843841cd97b08da16a028094f1eb18
#
_entry.id   80843841cd97b08da16a028094f1eb18
#
_cell.length_a   1.000
_cell.length_b   1.000
_cell.length_c   1.000
_cell.angle_alpha   90.00
_cell.angle_beta   90.00
_cell.angle_gamma   90.00
#
_symmetry.space_group_name_H-M   'P 1'
#
loop_
_entity.id
_entity.type
_entity.pdbx_description
1 polymer ?
#
loop_
_entity_poly.entity_id
_entity_poly.type
_entity_poly.pdbx_seq_one_letter_code
_entity_poly.pdbx_strand_id
1 'polypeptide(L)'
;MSEDKITVENVNTPGKTTRVNAEKYHAMRAAMLAVLPKVAPGLTAAEIKAQVKPHLPEALFPGGATSGWWLKCVQLDLEAKGLVTRHATKPLRFSRA
;
A
#
# COMPACT_ATOMS: atom_id res chain seq x y z
N MET A 1 -18.43 16.26 -0.55
CA MET A 1 -17.70 15.71 -0.64
C MET A 1 -16.78 15.86 -1.45
N SER A 2 -15.94 16.17 -1.17
CA SER A 2 -15.02 16.42 -2.11
C SER A 2 -14.33 15.17 -2.49
N GLU A 3 -13.85 15.18 -3.63
CA GLU A 3 -13.07 14.07 -4.08
C GLU A 3 -11.62 14.51 -4.07
N ASP A 4 -11.13 14.73 -2.89
CA ASP A 4 -9.74 15.10 -2.76
C ASP A 4 -8.85 14.02 -3.35
N LYS A 5 -7.81 14.46 -4.04
CA LYS A 5 -6.83 13.55 -4.62
C LYS A 5 -5.46 13.85 -4.06
N ILE A 6 -4.66 12.81 -3.97
CA ILE A 6 -3.28 12.91 -3.51
C ILE A 6 -2.37 12.39 -4.61
N THR A 7 -1.20 13.00 -4.73
CA THR A 7 -0.22 12.59 -5.72
C THR A 7 0.60 11.43 -5.16
N VAL A 8 0.70 10.34 -5.93
CA VAL A 8 1.49 9.18 -5.56
C VAL A 8 2.63 8.97 -6.55
N GLU A 9 3.68 8.33 -6.08
CA GLU A 9 4.86 8.02 -6.88
C GLU A 9 4.91 6.53 -7.15
N ASN A 10 5.80 6.12 -8.04
CA ASN A 10 6.00 4.72 -8.35
C ASN A 10 7.51 4.46 -8.39
N VAL A 11 7.98 3.61 -7.50
CA VAL A 11 9.41 3.31 -7.39
C VAL A 11 9.98 2.73 -8.68
N ASN A 12 9.14 2.07 -9.48
CA ASN A 12 9.58 1.48 -10.75
C ASN A 12 9.66 2.49 -11.89
N THR A 13 9.06 3.66 -11.73
CA THR A 13 9.08 4.72 -12.75
C THR A 13 9.38 6.05 -12.08
N PRO A 14 10.64 6.26 -11.64
CA PRO A 14 11.00 7.48 -10.94
C PRO A 14 10.68 8.72 -11.78
N GLY A 15 10.15 9.73 -11.14
CA GLY A 15 9.78 10.98 -11.79
C GLY A 15 8.37 11.01 -12.34
N LYS A 16 7.68 9.87 -12.39
CA LYS A 16 6.27 9.82 -12.80
C LYS A 16 5.37 9.82 -11.58
N THR A 17 4.30 10.58 -11.66
CA THR A 17 3.32 10.65 -10.57
C THR A 17 1.92 10.46 -11.11
N THR A 18 1.00 10.07 -10.23
CA THR A 18 -0.40 9.88 -10.56
C THR A 18 -1.23 10.43 -9.40
N ARG A 19 -2.41 10.94 -9.70
CA ARG A 19 -3.31 11.44 -8.65
C ARG A 19 -4.38 10.40 -8.40
N VAL A 20 -4.59 10.08 -7.12
CA VAL A 20 -5.58 9.07 -6.72
C VAL A 20 -6.43 9.60 -5.58
N ASN A 21 -7.54 8.92 -5.31
CA ASN A 21 -8.45 9.30 -4.23
C ASN A 21 -7.71 9.32 -2.89
N ALA A 22 -7.74 10.46 -2.21
CA ALA A 22 -6.97 10.63 -0.99
C ALA A 22 -7.49 9.77 0.17
N GLU A 23 -8.81 9.65 0.32
CA GLU A 23 -9.38 8.85 1.40
C GLU A 23 -8.96 7.39 1.30
N LYS A 24 -9.05 6.83 0.11
CA LYS A 24 -8.66 5.43 -0.10
C LYS A 24 -7.17 5.24 0.07
N TYR A 25 -6.38 6.20 -0.41
CA TYR A 25 -4.93 6.15 -0.23
C TYR A 25 -4.58 6.12 1.26
N HIS A 26 -5.11 7.05 2.03
CA HIS A 26 -4.78 7.12 3.45
C HIS A 26 -5.26 5.90 4.22
N ALA A 27 -6.43 5.37 3.88
CA ALA A 27 -6.95 4.17 4.52
C ALA A 27 -6.04 2.97 4.26
N MET A 28 -5.64 2.76 3.00
CA MET A 28 -4.76 1.65 2.67
C MET A 28 -3.37 1.84 3.28
N ARG A 29 -2.85 3.06 3.24
CA ARG A 29 -1.54 3.36 3.82
C ARG A 29 -1.52 3.03 5.31
N ALA A 30 -2.53 3.48 6.04
CA ALA A 30 -2.61 3.22 7.48
C ALA A 30 -2.71 1.72 7.75
N ALA A 31 -3.52 1.00 6.98
CA ALA A 31 -3.68 -0.45 7.14
C ALA A 31 -2.36 -1.17 6.87
N MET A 32 -1.66 -0.80 5.81
CA MET A 32 -0.38 -1.42 5.47
C MET A 32 0.67 -1.17 6.55
N LEU A 33 0.79 0.07 7.02
CA LEU A 33 1.77 0.39 8.04
C LEU A 33 1.45 -0.29 9.37
N ALA A 34 0.18 -0.59 9.62
CA ALA A 34 -0.22 -1.31 10.84
C ALA A 34 0.19 -2.78 10.80
N VAL A 35 0.18 -3.41 9.61
CA VAL A 35 0.46 -4.85 9.51
C VAL A 35 1.90 -5.17 9.12
N LEU A 36 2.61 -4.25 8.47
CA LEU A 36 3.97 -4.51 8.02
C LEU A 36 4.94 -4.56 9.19
N PRO A 37 5.76 -5.62 9.31
CA PRO A 37 6.76 -5.69 10.37
C PRO A 37 7.95 -4.78 10.04
N LYS A 38 8.72 -4.44 11.06
CA LYS A 38 9.94 -3.67 10.87
C LYS A 38 11.15 -4.53 10.61
N VAL A 39 10.98 -5.85 10.65
CA VAL A 39 12.10 -6.78 10.50
C VAL A 39 12.02 -7.50 9.16
N ALA A 40 13.21 -7.73 8.58
CA ALA A 40 13.31 -8.48 7.34
C ALA A 40 13.03 -9.96 7.60
N PRO A 41 12.51 -10.69 6.62
CA PRO A 41 12.19 -10.22 5.28
C PRO A 41 10.78 -9.62 5.15
N GLY A 42 9.94 -9.67 6.19
CA GLY A 42 8.62 -9.09 6.15
C GLY A 42 7.57 -10.02 5.53
N LEU A 43 6.56 -9.42 4.92
CA LEU A 43 5.39 -10.13 4.39
C LEU A 43 5.36 -10.11 2.87
N THR A 44 4.79 -11.16 2.28
CA THR A 44 4.51 -11.18 0.85
C THR A 44 3.30 -10.28 0.56
N ALA A 45 3.13 -9.91 -0.71
CA ALA A 45 1.97 -9.10 -1.11
C ALA A 45 0.66 -9.81 -0.76
N ALA A 46 0.59 -11.13 -0.95
CA ALA A 46 -0.60 -11.89 -0.62
C ALA A 46 -0.91 -11.85 0.88
N GLU A 47 0.13 -11.94 1.70
CA GLU A 47 -0.04 -11.87 3.16
C GLU A 47 -0.49 -10.48 3.58
N ILE A 48 0.10 -9.44 2.99
CA ILE A 48 -0.29 -8.07 3.29
C ILE A 48 -1.76 -7.86 2.93
N LYS A 49 -2.16 -8.32 1.75
CA LYS A 49 -3.54 -8.17 1.29
C LYS A 49 -4.52 -8.80 2.27
N ALA A 50 -4.21 -10.00 2.74
CA ALA A 50 -5.07 -10.68 3.69
C ALA A 50 -5.13 -9.96 5.03
N GLN A 51 -3.99 -9.45 5.49
CA GLN A 51 -3.92 -8.81 6.81
C GLN A 51 -4.51 -7.41 6.85
N VAL A 52 -4.49 -6.67 5.73
CA VAL A 52 -5.06 -5.32 5.73
C VAL A 52 -6.58 -5.33 5.71
N LYS A 53 -7.21 -6.40 5.22
CA LYS A 53 -8.67 -6.43 5.07
C LYS A 53 -9.45 -5.99 6.31
N PRO A 54 -9.16 -6.52 7.50
CA PRO A 54 -9.91 -6.08 8.69
C PRO A 54 -9.67 -4.62 9.07
N HIS A 55 -8.64 -4.00 8.52
CA HIS A 55 -8.33 -2.60 8.80
C HIS A 55 -8.91 -1.64 7.78
N LEU A 56 -9.50 -2.16 6.69
CA LEU A 56 -10.03 -1.31 5.63
C LEU A 56 -11.48 -0.95 5.89
N PRO A 57 -11.85 0.35 5.80
CA PRO A 57 -13.25 0.74 5.98
C PRO A 57 -14.13 0.14 4.89
N GLU A 58 -15.24 -0.46 5.31
CA GLU A 58 -16.19 -1.06 4.37
C GLU A 58 -16.74 -0.02 3.40
N ALA A 59 -16.91 1.22 3.87
CA ALA A 59 -17.44 2.29 3.04
C ALA A 59 -16.54 2.61 1.85
N LEU A 60 -15.23 2.41 2.01
CA LEU A 60 -14.26 2.70 0.96
C LEU A 60 -13.89 1.47 0.15
N PHE A 61 -13.94 0.30 0.77
CA PHE A 61 -13.56 -0.95 0.12
C PHE A 61 -14.62 -2.02 0.40
N PRO A 62 -15.82 -1.87 -0.17
CA PRO A 62 -16.92 -2.81 0.12
C PRO A 62 -16.52 -4.24 -0.23
N GLY A 63 -16.57 -5.15 0.76
CA GLY A 63 -16.18 -6.53 0.57
C GLY A 63 -14.72 -6.70 0.18
N GLY A 64 -13.88 -5.70 0.41
CA GLY A 64 -12.48 -5.73 -0.01
C GLY A 64 -12.29 -5.40 -1.48
N ALA A 65 -13.31 -4.82 -2.13
CA ALA A 65 -13.24 -4.50 -3.54
C ALA A 65 -12.08 -3.56 -3.85
N THR A 66 -11.38 -3.82 -4.95
CA THR A 66 -10.23 -3.04 -5.43
C THR A 66 -9.05 -2.97 -4.46
N SER A 67 -9.09 -3.72 -3.36
CA SER A 67 -8.01 -3.66 -2.37
C SER A 67 -6.66 -4.10 -2.97
N GLY A 68 -6.65 -5.06 -3.90
CA GLY A 68 -5.42 -5.50 -4.54
C GLY A 68 -4.75 -4.39 -5.33
N TRP A 69 -5.54 -3.65 -6.10
CA TRP A 69 -5.01 -2.51 -6.87
C TRP A 69 -4.48 -1.42 -5.94
N TRP A 70 -5.26 -1.10 -4.90
CA TRP A 70 -4.87 -0.05 -3.96
C TRP A 70 -3.63 -0.44 -3.16
N LEU A 71 -3.53 -1.71 -2.80
CA LEU A 71 -2.35 -2.20 -2.09
C LEU A 71 -1.10 -1.98 -2.92
N LYS A 72 -1.14 -2.36 -4.20
CA LYS A 72 0.01 -2.18 -5.08
C LYS A 72 0.34 -0.71 -5.29
N CYS A 73 -0.68 0.11 -5.51
CA CYS A 73 -0.51 1.55 -5.71
C CYS A 73 0.19 2.18 -4.50
N VAL A 74 -0.29 1.91 -3.31
CA VAL A 74 0.27 2.50 -2.09
C VAL A 74 1.65 1.91 -1.79
N GLN A 75 1.83 0.61 -2.02
CA GLN A 75 3.13 -0.04 -1.83
C GLN A 75 4.21 0.64 -2.67
N LEU A 76 3.94 0.87 -3.95
CA LEU A 76 4.93 1.48 -4.84
C LEU A 76 5.24 2.91 -4.40
N ASP A 77 4.24 3.64 -3.93
CA ASP A 77 4.43 4.99 -3.42
C ASP A 77 5.29 4.99 -2.14
N LEU A 78 4.98 4.08 -1.21
CA LEU A 78 5.72 4.00 0.04
C LEU A 78 7.16 3.55 -0.18
N GLU A 79 7.40 2.68 -1.16
CA GLU A 79 8.77 2.31 -1.53
C GLU A 79 9.52 3.52 -2.09
N ALA A 80 8.87 4.31 -2.94
CA ALA A 80 9.48 5.50 -3.52
C ALA A 80 9.82 6.53 -2.44
N LYS A 81 9.01 6.58 -1.39
CA LYS A 81 9.23 7.52 -0.27
C LYS A 81 10.17 6.97 0.80
N GLY A 82 10.64 5.74 0.65
CA GLY A 82 11.55 5.13 1.62
C GLY A 82 10.89 4.66 2.91
N LEU A 83 9.56 4.50 2.91
CA LEU A 83 8.82 4.04 4.08
C LEU A 83 8.63 2.54 4.11
N VAL A 84 8.81 1.87 2.98
CA VAL A 84 8.70 0.42 2.84
C VAL A 84 9.93 -0.09 2.11
N THR A 85 10.48 -1.20 2.57
CA THR A 85 11.64 -1.84 1.97
C THR A 85 11.19 -3.12 1.26
N ARG A 86 11.62 -3.28 0.02
CA ARG A 86 11.39 -4.50 -0.75
C ARG A 86 12.57 -5.43 -0.55
N HIS A 87 12.28 -6.70 -0.30
CA HIS A 87 13.31 -7.73 -0.14
C HIS A 87 13.28 -8.68 -1.33
N ALA A 88 14.46 -9.03 -1.83
CA ALA A 88 14.59 -9.85 -3.02
C ALA A 88 14.38 -11.34 -2.72
N THR A 89 13.19 -11.68 -2.26
CA THR A 89 12.79 -13.06 -1.99
C THR A 89 11.85 -13.52 -3.10
N LYS A 90 11.52 -14.80 -3.12
CA LYS A 90 10.59 -15.36 -4.10
C LYS A 90 9.48 -16.08 -3.35
N PRO A 91 8.27 -15.54 -3.31
CA PRO A 91 7.88 -14.21 -3.83
C PRO A 91 8.49 -13.06 -3.03
N LEU A 92 8.43 -11.86 -3.59
CA LEU A 92 8.95 -10.67 -2.94
C LEU A 92 8.27 -10.44 -1.60
N ARG A 93 9.04 -9.93 -0.64
CA ARG A 93 8.52 -9.58 0.69
C ARG A 93 8.80 -8.13 1.00
N PHE A 94 8.03 -7.57 1.92
CA PHE A 94 8.09 -6.15 2.25
C PHE A 94 8.05 -5.95 3.75
N SER A 95 8.79 -4.94 4.22
CA SER A 95 8.78 -4.55 5.62
C SER A 95 8.81 -3.03 5.71
N ARG A 96 8.47 -2.49 6.89
CA ARG A 96 8.63 -1.05 7.11
C ARG A 96 10.12 -0.73 7.18
N ALA A 97 10.45 0.41 6.61
CA ALA A 97 11.82 0.88 6.67
C ALA A 97 12.18 1.38 8.08
#